data_c0854ca275968558c53d725b6e7e17ac
#
_entry.id   c0854ca275968558c53d725b6e7e17ac
#
_cell.length_a   1.000
_cell.length_b   1.000
_cell.length_c   1.000
_cell.angle_alpha   90.00
_cell.angle_beta   90.00
_cell.angle_gamma   90.00
#
_symmetry.space_group_name_H-M   'P 1'
#
loop_
_entity.id
_entity.type
_entity.pdbx_description
1 polymer ?
#
loop_
_entity_poly.entity_id
_entity_poly.type
_entity_poly.pdbx_seq_one_letter_code
_entity_poly.pdbx_strand_id
1 'polypeptide(L)'
;MNGGAIVLGIQDKTLEVIGIQNFGNYNIESAKAKIAEKCRNLPIEDLNIDELRAEDTDQIVWIITVPKHKAKLPVYAHNKAWQRVGDSLIEMREERLKAILSELEITDDWSVEIIPDASIEDLDADAIEKARKEYIIRNPYRKAEILAWDNAKFLDKAKVTINGKITRAALVLLGKEESEHLLNPYVACIRWSLRSLGTNQNKDYEILPMPLLLSIDRLYNKVRNVKYRLLRPESLFPNEMLRYDMFNIREPLNNAIAHQDYTKCARIEVVEFEDSHIIFQNHGMFLPQSVENVVTKDCPESVYRNRFLVEAMRNLNMIETEGGGIKKMFINQRVRLFPLPEYDFSDAKVRVTIIGKVIDENFARILTENPDISLEEIMLLDNVQKRKLISDEQAAFLRKNKFIEGRKPHFYLSHGVVSKTKDTGLKSQYIKNRSFDDEYFMKMIVEYLKKFGKASRKDIDNLLMNKLSDVLNVR
;
A
#
# COMPACT_ATOMS: atom_id res chain seq x y z
N MET A 1 11.61 11.51 -0.34
CA MET A 1 13.08 11.48 -0.25
C MET A 1 13.47 11.77 1.19
N ASN A 2 14.35 10.98 1.76
CA ASN A 2 14.76 11.11 3.17
C ASN A 2 16.03 11.98 3.35
N GLY A 3 16.20 12.98 2.50
CA GLY A 3 17.44 13.74 2.43
C GLY A 3 18.48 13.02 1.56
N GLY A 4 19.76 13.36 1.71
CA GLY A 4 20.86 12.76 0.97
C GLY A 4 22.19 13.32 1.39
N ALA A 5 23.27 12.83 0.76
CA ALA A 5 24.60 13.40 0.96
C ALA A 5 25.23 13.78 -0.39
N ILE A 6 25.97 14.88 -0.40
CA ILE A 6 26.81 15.31 -1.53
C ILE A 6 28.25 15.27 -1.02
N VAL A 7 29.11 14.57 -1.74
CA VAL A 7 30.53 14.48 -1.41
C VAL A 7 31.32 15.32 -2.40
N LEU A 8 32.12 16.24 -1.90
CA LEU A 8 33.00 17.09 -2.69
C LEU A 8 34.46 16.73 -2.42
N GLY A 9 35.26 16.66 -3.47
CA GLY A 9 36.67 16.25 -3.40
C GLY A 9 36.93 14.80 -3.76
N ILE A 10 35.91 14.11 -4.31
CA ILE A 10 36.06 12.76 -4.86
C ILE A 10 35.73 12.80 -6.35
N GLN A 11 36.53 12.17 -7.16
CA GLN A 11 36.35 12.10 -8.62
C GLN A 11 35.18 11.17 -8.95
N ASP A 12 34.27 11.65 -9.81
CA ASP A 12 33.16 10.82 -10.29
C ASP A 12 33.71 9.62 -11.09
N LYS A 13 33.07 8.46 -10.92
CA LYS A 13 33.39 7.15 -11.54
C LYS A 13 34.61 6.42 -11.00
N THR A 14 35.78 7.07 -10.78
CA THR A 14 36.99 6.41 -10.27
C THR A 14 37.00 6.30 -8.76
N LEU A 15 36.23 7.18 -8.08
CA LEU A 15 36.15 7.31 -6.63
C LEU A 15 37.50 7.68 -5.98
N GLU A 16 38.43 8.20 -6.75
CA GLU A 16 39.73 8.68 -6.25
C GLU A 16 39.52 9.99 -5.47
N VAL A 17 40.22 10.12 -4.36
CA VAL A 17 40.24 11.35 -3.55
C VAL A 17 41.14 12.37 -4.21
N ILE A 18 40.55 13.40 -4.80
CA ILE A 18 41.27 14.50 -5.46
C ILE A 18 41.37 15.76 -4.61
N GLY A 19 40.62 15.75 -3.47
CA GLY A 19 40.54 16.88 -2.55
C GLY A 19 39.77 18.06 -3.09
N ILE A 20 39.46 19.00 -2.20
CA ILE A 20 38.81 20.27 -2.55
C ILE A 20 39.93 21.27 -2.89
N GLN A 21 40.18 21.44 -4.17
CA GLN A 21 41.10 22.47 -4.65
C GLN A 21 40.36 23.81 -4.76
N ASN A 22 40.76 24.79 -3.95
CA ASN A 22 40.37 26.20 -4.06
C ASN A 22 38.86 26.45 -4.12
N PHE A 23 38.14 26.19 -3.03
CA PHE A 23 36.82 26.79 -2.82
C PHE A 23 36.92 28.31 -2.56
N GLY A 24 38.02 28.95 -2.97
CA GLY A 24 38.26 30.35 -2.75
C GLY A 24 38.26 30.69 -1.26
N ASN A 25 37.57 31.75 -0.87
CA ASN A 25 37.48 32.20 0.52
C ASN A 25 36.30 31.57 1.29
N TYR A 26 35.75 30.41 0.84
CA TYR A 26 34.65 29.77 1.53
C TYR A 26 35.15 28.87 2.65
N ASN A 27 34.72 29.13 3.86
CA ASN A 27 34.72 28.18 4.97
C ASN A 27 33.34 27.50 5.07
N ILE A 28 33.20 26.50 5.93
CA ILE A 28 31.95 25.73 6.10
C ILE A 28 30.77 26.66 6.42
N GLU A 29 30.95 27.63 7.28
CA GLU A 29 29.86 28.57 7.68
C GLU A 29 29.43 29.46 6.51
N SER A 30 30.38 29.99 5.74
CA SER A 30 30.06 30.81 4.58
C SER A 30 29.44 29.98 3.47
N ALA A 31 29.79 28.70 3.33
CA ALA A 31 29.16 27.78 2.41
C ALA A 31 27.70 27.49 2.81
N LYS A 32 27.45 27.21 4.10
CA LYS A 32 26.08 27.03 4.63
C LYS A 32 25.23 28.29 4.39
N ALA A 33 25.77 29.45 4.71
CA ALA A 33 25.09 30.74 4.51
C ALA A 33 24.72 30.98 3.04
N LYS A 34 25.61 30.64 2.12
CA LYS A 34 25.39 30.77 0.68
C LYS A 34 24.31 29.81 0.15
N ILE A 35 24.30 28.57 0.66
CA ILE A 35 23.23 27.59 0.33
C ILE A 35 21.90 28.13 0.86
N ALA A 36 21.87 28.62 2.09
CA ALA A 36 20.67 29.17 2.72
C ALA A 36 20.11 30.37 1.93
N GLU A 37 20.98 31.30 1.47
CA GLU A 37 20.59 32.43 0.64
C GLU A 37 19.90 32.01 -0.66
N LYS A 38 20.33 30.93 -1.26
CA LYS A 38 19.84 30.43 -2.58
C LYS A 38 18.63 29.51 -2.49
N CYS A 39 18.37 28.94 -1.31
CA CYS A 39 17.31 27.94 -1.12
C CYS A 39 16.23 28.46 -0.16
N ARG A 40 14.99 28.55 -0.63
CA ARG A 40 13.83 28.86 0.21
C ARG A 40 13.23 27.56 0.77
N ASN A 41 12.79 27.59 2.03
CA ASN A 41 12.21 26.45 2.76
C ASN A 41 13.21 25.30 3.04
N LEU A 42 14.51 25.53 2.92
CA LEU A 42 15.50 24.53 3.31
C LEU A 42 15.60 24.53 4.86
N PRO A 43 15.50 23.35 5.53
CA PRO A 43 15.79 23.23 6.96
C PRO A 43 17.28 23.43 7.24
N ILE A 44 17.70 24.68 7.45
CA ILE A 44 19.13 25.05 7.55
C ILE A 44 19.75 24.50 8.83
N GLU A 45 18.99 24.39 9.88
CA GLU A 45 19.37 23.80 11.17
C GLU A 45 19.83 22.33 11.02
N ASP A 46 19.25 21.62 10.07
CA ASP A 46 19.55 20.21 9.80
C ASP A 46 20.56 20.01 8.65
N LEU A 47 20.97 21.10 7.98
CA LEU A 47 22.02 21.08 6.96
C LEU A 47 23.38 20.97 7.64
N ASN A 48 24.10 19.86 7.42
CA ASN A 48 25.44 19.69 7.96
C ASN A 48 26.51 19.60 6.86
N ILE A 49 27.68 20.16 7.14
CA ILE A 49 28.87 20.06 6.28
C ILE A 49 30.00 19.59 7.18
N ASP A 50 30.47 18.37 6.94
CA ASP A 50 31.57 17.76 7.66
C ASP A 50 32.82 17.81 6.78
N GLU A 51 33.93 18.27 7.36
CA GLU A 51 35.24 18.23 6.73
C GLU A 51 36.01 16.99 7.18
N LEU A 52 36.43 16.18 6.23
CA LEU A 52 37.24 15.00 6.46
C LEU A 52 38.58 15.17 5.77
N ARG A 53 39.65 14.61 6.35
CA ARG A 53 40.98 14.51 5.76
C ARG A 53 41.27 13.06 5.40
N ALA A 54 41.69 12.84 4.18
CA ALA A 54 42.12 11.49 3.74
C ALA A 54 43.47 11.14 4.39
N GLU A 55 43.51 9.99 5.06
CA GLU A 55 44.72 9.53 5.81
C GLU A 55 45.97 9.38 4.92
N ASP A 56 45.78 8.99 3.66
CA ASP A 56 46.88 8.71 2.74
C ASP A 56 47.46 9.95 2.00
N THR A 57 46.62 10.99 1.83
CA THR A 57 46.95 12.12 0.94
C THR A 57 46.85 13.49 1.61
N ASP A 58 46.39 13.53 2.85
CA ASP A 58 46.06 14.77 3.61
C ASP A 58 45.09 15.73 2.87
N GLN A 59 44.38 15.20 1.85
CA GLN A 59 43.45 15.96 1.06
C GLN A 59 42.13 16.14 1.79
N ILE A 60 41.54 17.33 1.66
CA ILE A 60 40.28 17.67 2.30
C ILE A 60 39.10 17.27 1.43
N VAL A 61 38.12 16.59 2.02
CA VAL A 61 36.85 16.19 1.42
C VAL A 61 35.71 16.78 2.28
N TRP A 62 34.70 17.34 1.63
CA TRP A 62 33.50 17.78 2.34
C TRP A 62 32.33 16.82 2.08
N ILE A 63 31.64 16.47 3.16
CA ILE A 63 30.38 15.74 3.11
C ILE A 63 29.25 16.70 3.50
N ILE A 64 28.41 17.05 2.54
CA ILE A 64 27.24 17.89 2.75
C ILE A 64 26.03 16.98 2.97
N THR A 65 25.56 16.90 4.21
CA THR A 65 24.33 16.19 4.55
C THR A 65 23.14 17.10 4.24
N VAL A 66 22.38 16.73 3.20
CA VAL A 66 21.20 17.48 2.76
C VAL A 66 19.98 16.96 3.52
N PRO A 67 19.30 17.81 4.31
CA PRO A 67 18.12 17.36 5.06
C PRO A 67 16.93 17.08 4.16
N LYS A 68 15.98 16.30 4.68
CA LYS A 68 14.64 16.20 4.09
C LYS A 68 13.95 17.57 4.18
N HIS A 69 13.14 17.90 3.17
CA HIS A 69 12.24 19.06 3.27
C HIS A 69 11.26 18.92 4.45
N LYS A 70 10.83 20.03 5.04
CA LYS A 70 9.73 20.01 6.02
C LYS A 70 8.43 19.64 5.33
N ALA A 71 7.55 18.94 6.04
CA ALA A 71 6.25 18.55 5.50
C ALA A 71 5.49 19.76 4.94
N LYS A 72 4.79 19.60 3.85
CA LYS A 72 4.06 20.66 3.11
C LYS A 72 4.93 21.82 2.56
N LEU A 73 6.24 21.78 2.77
CA LEU A 73 7.14 22.87 2.38
C LEU A 73 8.19 22.39 1.38
N PRO A 74 7.90 22.40 0.06
CA PRO A 74 8.90 22.07 -0.94
C PRO A 74 10.04 23.10 -0.91
N VAL A 75 11.27 22.62 -1.13
CA VAL A 75 12.45 23.46 -1.21
C VAL A 75 12.56 24.06 -2.61
N TYR A 76 12.74 25.37 -2.68
CA TYR A 76 12.92 26.09 -3.94
C TYR A 76 14.34 26.63 -4.05
N ALA A 77 14.93 26.47 -5.21
CA ALA A 77 16.16 27.16 -5.62
C ALA A 77 15.94 27.85 -6.94
N HIS A 78 16.36 29.11 -7.09
CA HIS A 78 16.10 29.94 -8.27
C HIS A 78 14.61 30.01 -8.66
N ASN A 79 13.74 30.14 -7.68
CA ASN A 79 12.28 30.17 -7.80
C ASN A 79 11.62 28.91 -8.37
N LYS A 80 12.34 27.79 -8.46
CA LYS A 80 11.84 26.51 -8.93
C LYS A 80 12.09 25.41 -7.89
N ALA A 81 11.15 24.48 -7.79
CA ALA A 81 11.37 23.24 -7.07
C ALA A 81 12.08 22.22 -8.00
N TRP A 82 13.07 21.54 -7.50
CA TRP A 82 13.91 20.62 -8.27
C TRP A 82 13.79 19.21 -7.74
N GLN A 83 13.93 18.23 -8.64
CA GLN A 83 14.07 16.82 -8.29
C GLN A 83 15.18 16.16 -9.09
N ARG A 84 15.85 15.18 -8.47
CA ARG A 84 16.82 14.34 -9.14
C ARG A 84 16.13 13.09 -9.71
N VAL A 85 16.42 12.78 -10.98
CA VAL A 85 15.96 11.57 -11.66
C VAL A 85 17.19 10.94 -12.31
N GLY A 86 17.68 9.85 -11.72
CA GLY A 86 18.99 9.31 -12.06
C GLY A 86 20.08 10.34 -11.82
N ASP A 87 20.91 10.63 -12.84
CA ASP A 87 21.99 11.61 -12.79
C ASP A 87 21.56 13.03 -13.17
N SER A 88 20.30 13.22 -13.55
CA SER A 88 19.79 14.51 -14.02
C SER A 88 19.01 15.25 -12.95
N LEU A 89 19.24 16.58 -12.89
CA LEU A 89 18.43 17.50 -12.11
C LEU A 89 17.36 18.10 -13.05
N ILE A 90 16.09 17.87 -12.73
CA ILE A 90 14.96 18.40 -13.51
C ILE A 90 14.04 19.22 -12.62
N GLU A 91 13.24 20.10 -13.22
CA GLU A 91 12.16 20.78 -12.51
C GLU A 91 11.19 19.73 -11.92
N MET A 92 10.77 19.94 -10.66
CA MET A 92 9.93 18.97 -9.96
C MET A 92 8.59 18.81 -10.68
N ARG A 93 8.22 17.56 -10.98
CA ARG A 93 6.94 17.25 -11.61
C ARG A 93 5.78 17.61 -10.69
N GLU A 94 4.67 18.02 -11.26
CA GLU A 94 3.47 18.41 -10.50
C GLU A 94 2.99 17.36 -9.51
N GLU A 95 3.04 16.09 -9.89
CA GLU A 95 2.66 14.96 -9.03
C GLU A 95 3.52 14.92 -7.76
N ARG A 96 4.84 15.11 -7.90
CA ARG A 96 5.76 15.13 -6.78
C ARG A 96 5.56 16.36 -5.92
N LEU A 97 5.32 17.52 -6.52
CA LEU A 97 5.04 18.76 -5.82
C LEU A 97 3.74 18.64 -5.00
N LYS A 98 2.68 18.11 -5.62
CA LYS A 98 1.41 17.81 -4.93
C LYS A 98 1.61 16.81 -3.77
N ALA A 99 2.46 15.81 -3.97
CA ALA A 99 2.79 14.84 -2.91
C ALA A 99 3.44 15.53 -1.70
N ILE A 100 4.41 16.43 -1.91
CA ILE A 100 5.06 17.18 -0.82
C ILE A 100 4.06 18.11 -0.13
N LEU A 101 3.25 18.84 -0.88
CA LEU A 101 2.24 19.76 -0.34
C LEU A 101 1.14 19.05 0.47
N SER A 102 0.92 17.78 0.22
CA SER A 102 -0.05 16.95 0.94
C SER A 102 0.59 16.08 2.04
N GLU A 103 1.90 16.21 2.31
CA GLU A 103 2.54 15.52 3.43
C GLU A 103 1.92 15.97 4.76
N LEU A 104 1.76 15.00 5.67
CA LEU A 104 1.25 15.29 7.01
C LEU A 104 2.33 15.90 7.88
N GLU A 105 2.01 17.02 8.52
CA GLU A 105 2.76 17.45 9.70
C GLU A 105 2.35 16.60 10.90
N ILE A 106 3.34 16.30 11.76
CA ILE A 106 3.10 15.51 12.98
C ILE A 106 2.09 16.20 13.93
N THR A 107 1.88 17.49 13.75
CA THR A 107 0.97 18.35 14.53
C THR A 107 -0.46 18.38 13.99
N ASP A 108 -0.70 17.94 12.76
CA ASP A 108 -2.00 18.03 12.09
C ASP A 108 -2.86 16.77 12.32
N ASP A 109 -3.12 16.45 13.58
CA ASP A 109 -4.12 15.41 13.90
C ASP A 109 -5.51 16.05 14.00
N TRP A 110 -6.28 15.96 12.91
CA TRP A 110 -7.64 16.47 12.84
C TRP A 110 -8.53 15.89 13.94
N SER A 111 -8.30 14.67 14.36
CA SER A 111 -9.21 13.91 15.23
C SER A 111 -9.11 14.32 16.71
N VAL A 112 -8.01 14.94 17.12
CA VAL A 112 -7.75 15.35 18.51
C VAL A 112 -8.48 16.66 18.88
N GLU A 113 -8.95 17.41 17.88
CA GLU A 113 -9.55 18.72 18.11
C GLU A 113 -10.80 18.64 18.95
N ILE A 114 -10.86 19.49 19.98
CA ILE A 114 -12.00 19.60 20.88
C ILE A 114 -13.09 20.45 20.22
N ILE A 115 -14.33 20.00 20.34
CA ILE A 115 -15.51 20.70 19.85
C ILE A 115 -16.14 21.45 21.04
N PRO A 116 -16.05 22.78 21.09
CA PRO A 116 -16.45 23.54 22.28
C PRO A 116 -17.91 23.39 22.67
N ASP A 117 -18.78 23.27 21.67
CA ASP A 117 -20.24 23.24 21.84
C ASP A 117 -20.78 21.81 22.03
N ALA A 118 -19.91 20.78 22.02
CA ALA A 118 -20.30 19.40 22.19
C ALA A 118 -20.22 18.96 23.66
N SER A 119 -21.15 18.13 24.05
CA SER A 119 -21.28 17.55 25.38
C SER A 119 -21.42 16.02 25.30
N ILE A 120 -21.42 15.35 26.45
CA ILE A 120 -21.64 13.91 26.52
C ILE A 120 -23.04 13.51 26.03
N GLU A 121 -23.99 14.44 26.05
CA GLU A 121 -25.37 14.22 25.57
C GLU A 121 -25.42 14.10 24.04
N ASP A 122 -24.41 14.58 23.34
CA ASP A 122 -24.24 14.43 21.89
C ASP A 122 -23.74 13.04 21.49
N LEU A 123 -23.34 12.23 22.46
CA LEU A 123 -22.90 10.85 22.23
C LEU A 123 -24.06 9.87 22.37
N ASP A 124 -24.04 8.83 21.55
CA ASP A 124 -25.03 7.77 21.54
C ASP A 124 -24.81 6.80 22.71
N ALA A 125 -25.89 6.51 23.47
CA ALA A 125 -25.80 5.68 24.67
C ALA A 125 -25.43 4.21 24.34
N ASP A 126 -25.98 3.66 23.25
CA ASP A 126 -25.69 2.28 22.83
C ASP A 126 -24.25 2.17 22.32
N ALA A 127 -23.74 3.20 21.65
CA ALA A 127 -22.36 3.27 21.25
C ALA A 127 -21.40 3.33 22.44
N ILE A 128 -21.73 4.11 23.48
CA ILE A 128 -20.94 4.17 24.73
C ILE A 128 -20.96 2.80 25.43
N GLU A 129 -22.12 2.15 25.50
CA GLU A 129 -22.24 0.82 26.13
C GLU A 129 -21.41 -0.21 25.37
N LYS A 130 -21.52 -0.24 24.03
CA LYS A 130 -20.70 -1.11 23.19
C LYS A 130 -19.21 -0.81 23.37
N ALA A 131 -18.82 0.47 23.33
CA ALA A 131 -17.44 0.89 23.55
C ALA A 131 -16.89 0.38 24.88
N ARG A 132 -17.67 0.44 25.96
CA ARG A 132 -17.29 -0.07 27.28
C ARG A 132 -17.14 -1.59 27.28
N LYS A 133 -18.04 -2.33 26.61
CA LYS A 133 -17.93 -3.79 26.44
C LYS A 133 -16.65 -4.17 25.71
N GLU A 134 -16.34 -3.52 24.60
CA GLU A 134 -15.12 -3.76 23.80
C GLU A 134 -13.85 -3.40 24.60
N TYR A 135 -13.88 -2.30 25.34
CA TYR A 135 -12.77 -1.92 26.22
C TYR A 135 -12.50 -2.96 27.32
N ILE A 136 -13.57 -3.56 27.89
CA ILE A 136 -13.44 -4.65 28.89
C ILE A 136 -12.86 -5.91 28.26
N ILE A 137 -13.28 -6.27 27.03
CA ILE A 137 -12.72 -7.44 26.32
C ILE A 137 -11.20 -7.29 26.17
N ARG A 138 -10.75 -6.08 25.89
CA ARG A 138 -9.31 -5.78 25.77
C ARG A 138 -8.59 -5.71 27.11
N ASN A 139 -9.28 -5.39 28.19
CA ASN A 139 -8.71 -5.21 29.53
C ASN A 139 -9.42 -6.11 30.57
N PRO A 140 -9.43 -7.44 30.38
CA PRO A 140 -10.27 -8.35 31.17
C PRO A 140 -9.94 -8.32 32.68
N TYR A 141 -8.67 -8.07 33.03
CA TYR A 141 -8.24 -8.01 34.43
C TYR A 141 -8.75 -6.77 35.19
N ARG A 142 -9.22 -5.74 34.46
CA ARG A 142 -9.73 -4.50 35.02
C ARG A 142 -11.26 -4.38 34.95
N LYS A 143 -11.98 -5.46 34.62
CA LYS A 143 -13.43 -5.45 34.40
C LYS A 143 -14.21 -4.79 35.54
N ALA A 144 -13.96 -5.16 36.79
CA ALA A 144 -14.66 -4.60 37.93
C ALA A 144 -14.42 -3.10 38.10
N GLU A 145 -13.19 -2.64 37.90
CA GLU A 145 -12.81 -1.24 37.93
C GLU A 145 -13.51 -0.43 36.81
N ILE A 146 -13.51 -0.96 35.58
CA ILE A 146 -14.10 -0.32 34.42
C ILE A 146 -15.62 -0.16 34.56
N LEU A 147 -16.27 -1.16 35.14
CA LEU A 147 -17.71 -1.10 35.41
C LEU A 147 -18.09 -0.06 36.46
N ALA A 148 -17.18 0.28 37.39
CA ALA A 148 -17.36 1.29 38.39
C ALA A 148 -17.14 2.75 37.90
N TRP A 149 -16.56 2.92 36.70
CA TRP A 149 -16.36 4.26 36.14
C TRP A 149 -17.68 4.84 35.60
N ASP A 150 -17.91 6.12 35.86
CA ASP A 150 -18.90 6.89 35.11
C ASP A 150 -18.50 7.03 33.62
N ASN A 151 -19.39 7.55 32.80
CA ASN A 151 -19.12 7.67 31.37
C ASN A 151 -18.00 8.65 31.06
N ALA A 152 -17.89 9.77 31.79
CA ALA A 152 -16.86 10.78 31.54
C ALA A 152 -15.46 10.18 31.80
N LYS A 153 -15.29 9.53 32.93
CA LYS A 153 -14.03 8.85 33.27
C LYS A 153 -13.70 7.71 32.31
N PHE A 154 -14.71 6.92 31.92
CA PHE A 154 -14.53 5.86 30.94
C PHE A 154 -14.01 6.39 29.59
N LEU A 155 -14.67 7.43 29.06
CA LEU A 155 -14.33 8.02 27.76
C LEU A 155 -12.90 8.63 27.75
N ASP A 156 -12.51 9.30 28.85
CA ASP A 156 -11.16 9.80 29.01
C ASP A 156 -10.13 8.65 29.05
N LYS A 157 -10.41 7.57 29.79
CA LYS A 157 -9.54 6.39 29.87
C LYS A 157 -9.45 5.64 28.55
N ALA A 158 -10.52 5.62 27.79
CA ALA A 158 -10.56 5.08 26.44
C ALA A 158 -9.90 5.99 25.39
N LYS A 159 -9.47 7.20 25.80
CA LYS A 159 -8.88 8.23 24.93
C LYS A 159 -9.82 8.65 23.80
N VAL A 160 -11.06 8.75 24.11
CA VAL A 160 -12.10 9.28 23.20
C VAL A 160 -12.33 10.75 23.49
N THR A 161 -12.22 11.16 24.76
CA THR A 161 -12.33 12.54 25.22
C THR A 161 -11.01 13.02 25.84
N ILE A 162 -10.91 14.32 26.08
CA ILE A 162 -9.77 14.97 26.76
C ILE A 162 -10.28 15.78 27.92
N ASN A 163 -10.02 15.34 29.16
CA ASN A 163 -10.52 16.01 30.37
C ASN A 163 -12.04 16.24 30.33
N GLY A 164 -12.79 15.25 29.90
CA GLY A 164 -14.25 15.29 29.76
C GLY A 164 -14.76 16.09 28.57
N LYS A 165 -13.88 16.71 27.76
CA LYS A 165 -14.27 17.48 26.57
C LYS A 165 -14.36 16.57 25.35
N ILE A 166 -15.41 16.78 24.55
CA ILE A 166 -15.68 16.01 23.36
C ILE A 166 -14.70 16.38 22.24
N THR A 167 -14.07 15.39 21.65
CA THR A 167 -13.17 15.55 20.49
C THR A 167 -13.90 15.17 19.20
N ARG A 168 -13.30 15.51 18.05
CA ARG A 168 -13.82 15.02 16.76
C ARG A 168 -13.82 13.50 16.69
N ALA A 169 -12.81 12.83 17.26
CA ALA A 169 -12.79 11.36 17.37
C ALA A 169 -13.98 10.81 18.16
N ALA A 170 -14.39 11.49 19.24
CA ALA A 170 -15.56 11.10 20.02
C ALA A 170 -16.84 11.13 19.19
N LEU A 171 -17.08 12.22 18.45
CA LEU A 171 -18.25 12.32 17.57
C LEU A 171 -18.22 11.28 16.45
N VAL A 172 -17.08 11.11 15.77
CA VAL A 172 -16.94 10.12 14.69
C VAL A 172 -17.31 8.71 15.17
N LEU A 173 -16.80 8.31 16.34
CA LEU A 173 -16.96 6.94 16.83
C LEU A 173 -18.27 6.73 17.59
N LEU A 174 -18.71 7.70 18.37
CA LEU A 174 -19.78 7.56 19.36
C LEU A 174 -20.88 8.61 19.25
N GLY A 175 -20.75 9.62 18.38
CA GLY A 175 -21.72 10.72 18.25
C GLY A 175 -23.08 10.25 17.72
N LYS A 176 -24.16 10.83 18.20
CA LYS A 176 -25.52 10.64 17.65
C LYS A 176 -25.61 11.17 16.22
N GLU A 177 -26.49 10.60 15.40
CA GLU A 177 -26.75 11.08 14.05
C GLU A 177 -27.16 12.54 14.03
N GLU A 178 -28.02 12.96 14.98
CA GLU A 178 -28.53 14.34 15.12
C GLU A 178 -27.41 15.35 15.43
N SER A 179 -26.32 14.88 16.03
CA SER A 179 -25.15 15.70 16.37
C SER A 179 -24.14 15.85 15.22
N GLU A 180 -24.44 15.34 14.01
CA GLU A 180 -23.57 15.46 12.82
C GLU A 180 -23.24 16.92 12.50
N HIS A 181 -24.16 17.86 12.78
CA HIS A 181 -23.97 19.28 12.56
C HIS A 181 -22.74 19.86 13.31
N LEU A 182 -22.34 19.27 14.44
CA LEU A 182 -21.16 19.67 15.21
C LEU A 182 -19.84 19.34 14.51
N LEU A 183 -19.87 18.45 13.52
CA LEU A 183 -18.70 18.17 12.68
C LEU A 183 -18.59 19.07 11.44
N ASN A 184 -19.63 19.85 11.10
CA ASN A 184 -19.62 20.67 9.89
C ASN A 184 -18.35 21.52 9.77
N PRO A 185 -17.74 21.61 8.57
CA PRO A 185 -18.19 21.06 7.27
C PRO A 185 -17.75 19.61 6.99
N TYR A 186 -17.19 18.93 7.97
CA TYR A 186 -16.62 17.59 7.81
C TYR A 186 -17.72 16.51 7.82
N VAL A 187 -17.43 15.36 7.20
CA VAL A 187 -18.38 14.27 7.03
C VAL A 187 -17.82 12.97 7.63
N ALA A 188 -18.60 12.36 8.53
CA ALA A 188 -18.26 11.08 9.16
C ALA A 188 -19.35 10.05 8.88
N CYS A 189 -19.39 9.51 7.66
CA CYS A 189 -20.32 8.45 7.30
C CYS A 189 -19.69 7.46 6.31
N ILE A 190 -20.28 6.27 6.24
CA ILE A 190 -19.93 5.22 5.30
C ILE A 190 -21.12 5.05 4.34
N ARG A 191 -20.84 5.08 3.04
CA ARG A 191 -21.82 4.71 2.03
C ARG A 191 -21.54 3.30 1.56
N TRP A 192 -22.47 2.39 1.82
CA TRP A 192 -22.47 1.07 1.21
C TRP A 192 -23.35 1.05 -0.04
N SER A 193 -22.91 0.34 -1.07
CA SER A 193 -23.71 0.09 -2.28
C SER A 193 -23.48 -1.31 -2.83
N LEU A 194 -24.55 -1.93 -3.30
CA LEU A 194 -24.53 -3.20 -4.01
C LEU A 194 -24.70 -2.95 -5.50
N ARG A 195 -23.80 -3.51 -6.33
CA ARG A 195 -23.80 -3.37 -7.78
C ARG A 195 -23.77 -4.72 -8.49
N SER A 196 -24.34 -4.78 -9.68
CA SER A 196 -24.11 -5.90 -10.60
C SER A 196 -22.84 -5.68 -11.39
N LEU A 197 -22.13 -6.79 -11.70
CA LEU A 197 -21.02 -6.75 -12.66
C LEU A 197 -21.53 -6.28 -14.04
N GLY A 198 -20.81 -5.36 -14.66
CA GLY A 198 -21.09 -4.86 -16.00
C GLY A 198 -22.16 -3.77 -16.09
N THR A 199 -22.80 -3.40 -14.98
CA THR A 199 -23.69 -2.23 -14.93
C THR A 199 -23.22 -1.26 -13.85
N ASN A 200 -23.31 0.04 -14.12
CA ASN A 200 -23.02 1.08 -13.12
C ASN A 200 -24.23 1.38 -12.20
N GLN A 201 -25.30 0.59 -12.31
CA GLN A 201 -26.50 0.81 -11.52
C GLN A 201 -26.39 0.16 -10.15
N ASN A 202 -26.71 0.92 -9.10
CA ASN A 202 -26.86 0.37 -7.76
C ASN A 202 -28.15 -0.45 -7.69
N LYS A 203 -28.04 -1.69 -7.23
CA LYS A 203 -29.20 -2.54 -6.86
C LYS A 203 -29.76 -2.14 -5.50
N ASP A 204 -28.87 -1.74 -4.60
CA ASP A 204 -29.19 -1.31 -3.25
C ASP A 204 -28.09 -0.35 -2.76
N TYR A 205 -28.40 0.53 -1.83
CA TYR A 205 -27.43 1.37 -1.17
C TYR A 205 -27.95 1.84 0.18
N GLU A 206 -27.03 2.13 1.09
CA GLU A 206 -27.34 2.73 2.39
C GLU A 206 -26.24 3.69 2.79
N ILE A 207 -26.63 4.80 3.40
CA ILE A 207 -25.70 5.71 4.06
C ILE A 207 -25.75 5.39 5.55
N LEU A 208 -24.64 5.00 6.11
CA LEU A 208 -24.47 4.66 7.51
C LEU A 208 -23.81 5.85 8.19
N PRO A 209 -24.58 6.66 8.94
CA PRO A 209 -24.06 7.82 9.64
C PRO A 209 -23.22 7.43 10.85
N MET A 210 -22.69 8.41 11.56
CA MET A 210 -22.17 8.17 12.92
C MET A 210 -23.30 7.72 13.85
N PRO A 211 -23.00 6.97 14.92
CA PRO A 211 -21.66 6.59 15.39
C PRO A 211 -21.06 5.46 14.57
N LEU A 212 -19.82 5.65 14.08
CA LEU A 212 -19.19 4.65 13.21
C LEU A 212 -18.92 3.33 13.93
N LEU A 213 -18.80 3.33 15.25
CA LEU A 213 -18.65 2.09 16.03
C LEU A 213 -19.86 1.14 15.86
N LEU A 214 -21.08 1.68 15.73
CA LEU A 214 -22.29 0.89 15.45
C LEU A 214 -22.47 0.63 13.96
N SER A 215 -22.12 1.60 13.13
CA SER A 215 -22.27 1.52 11.68
C SER A 215 -21.44 0.42 11.05
N ILE A 216 -20.29 0.06 11.65
CA ILE A 216 -19.48 -1.09 11.21
C ILE A 216 -20.25 -2.41 11.31
N ASP A 217 -20.98 -2.66 12.40
CA ASP A 217 -21.79 -3.88 12.55
C ASP A 217 -22.96 -3.89 11.56
N ARG A 218 -23.60 -2.74 11.37
CA ARG A 218 -24.68 -2.59 10.38
C ARG A 218 -24.17 -2.92 8.98
N LEU A 219 -23.02 -2.38 8.60
CA LEU A 219 -22.38 -2.68 7.32
C LEU A 219 -22.05 -4.16 7.19
N TYR A 220 -21.46 -4.76 8.22
CA TYR A 220 -21.10 -6.18 8.20
C TYR A 220 -22.33 -7.06 7.93
N ASN A 221 -23.47 -6.74 8.56
CA ASN A 221 -24.72 -7.47 8.35
C ASN A 221 -25.36 -7.21 6.96
N LYS A 222 -25.00 -6.11 6.29
CA LYS A 222 -25.44 -5.79 4.93
C LYS A 222 -24.65 -6.54 3.86
N VAL A 223 -23.37 -6.76 4.09
CA VAL A 223 -22.52 -7.48 3.12
C VAL A 223 -23.03 -8.89 2.91
N ARG A 224 -23.27 -9.24 1.64
CA ARG A 224 -23.77 -10.57 1.23
C ARG A 224 -22.64 -11.61 1.29
N ASN A 225 -22.33 -12.02 2.48
CA ASN A 225 -21.29 -13.01 2.71
C ASN A 225 -21.81 -14.44 2.53
N VAL A 226 -22.22 -14.76 1.30
CA VAL A 226 -22.74 -16.08 0.95
C VAL A 226 -21.64 -17.14 1.01
N LYS A 227 -22.06 -18.40 1.19
CA LYS A 227 -21.14 -19.55 1.17
C LYS A 227 -20.63 -19.80 -0.25
N TYR A 228 -19.32 -19.90 -0.36
CA TYR A 228 -18.62 -20.34 -1.58
C TYR A 228 -18.26 -21.81 -1.44
N ARG A 229 -18.56 -22.60 -2.48
CA ARG A 229 -18.25 -24.03 -2.52
C ARG A 229 -17.06 -24.28 -3.42
N LEU A 230 -15.98 -24.79 -2.84
CA LEU A 230 -14.79 -25.22 -3.57
C LEU A 230 -14.72 -26.73 -3.58
N LEU A 231 -14.83 -27.35 -4.75
CA LEU A 231 -14.56 -28.77 -4.96
C LEU A 231 -13.06 -28.98 -5.11
N ARG A 232 -12.42 -29.59 -4.11
CA ARG A 232 -11.03 -30.03 -4.26
C ARG A 232 -10.99 -31.35 -5.04
N PRO A 233 -10.02 -31.52 -5.98
CA PRO A 233 -9.95 -32.72 -6.82
C PRO A 233 -9.81 -34.05 -6.07
N GLU A 234 -9.36 -33.97 -4.81
CA GLU A 234 -9.11 -35.14 -3.96
C GLU A 234 -10.20 -35.36 -2.91
N SER A 235 -11.28 -34.59 -2.92
CA SER A 235 -12.37 -34.67 -1.95
C SER A 235 -13.70 -34.91 -2.65
N LEU A 236 -14.44 -35.90 -2.17
CA LEU A 236 -15.84 -36.16 -2.59
C LEU A 236 -16.82 -35.12 -2.06
N PHE A 237 -16.39 -34.30 -1.09
CA PHE A 237 -17.23 -33.28 -0.44
C PHE A 237 -16.68 -31.89 -0.73
N PRO A 238 -17.56 -30.95 -1.15
CA PRO A 238 -17.15 -29.57 -1.32
C PRO A 238 -16.81 -28.93 0.03
N ASN A 239 -15.71 -28.21 0.09
CA ASN A 239 -15.44 -27.31 1.21
C ASN A 239 -16.31 -26.06 1.09
N GLU A 240 -17.20 -25.87 2.08
CA GLU A 240 -17.98 -24.65 2.17
C GLU A 240 -17.24 -23.63 3.01
N MET A 241 -17.05 -22.44 2.49
CA MET A 241 -16.48 -21.30 3.23
C MET A 241 -17.27 -20.03 2.92
N LEU A 242 -17.28 -19.06 3.83
CA LEU A 242 -17.85 -17.76 3.54
C LEU A 242 -17.04 -17.09 2.43
N ARG A 243 -17.68 -16.33 1.56
CA ARG A 243 -17.02 -15.60 0.46
C ARG A 243 -15.95 -14.67 0.97
N TYR A 244 -16.25 -13.90 2.02
CA TYR A 244 -15.29 -13.02 2.67
C TYR A 244 -15.02 -13.51 4.08
N ASP A 245 -13.75 -13.50 4.47
CA ASP A 245 -13.35 -13.66 5.86
C ASP A 245 -13.77 -12.41 6.66
N MET A 246 -14.25 -12.60 7.90
CA MET A 246 -14.66 -11.49 8.76
C MET A 246 -13.56 -10.45 8.95
N PHE A 247 -12.34 -10.93 9.12
CA PHE A 247 -11.17 -10.07 9.28
C PHE A 247 -10.92 -9.25 8.00
N ASN A 248 -11.10 -9.85 6.82
CA ASN A 248 -10.89 -9.19 5.53
C ASN A 248 -12.00 -8.19 5.16
N ILE A 249 -13.09 -8.13 5.92
CA ILE A 249 -14.08 -7.03 5.87
C ILE A 249 -13.71 -5.96 6.91
N ARG A 250 -13.44 -6.38 8.15
CA ARG A 250 -13.20 -5.49 9.29
C ARG A 250 -11.94 -4.65 9.11
N GLU A 251 -10.85 -5.27 8.70
CA GLU A 251 -9.55 -4.61 8.61
C GLU A 251 -9.52 -3.45 7.59
N PRO A 252 -9.93 -3.64 6.31
CA PRO A 252 -9.92 -2.53 5.36
C PRO A 252 -10.93 -1.44 5.71
N LEU A 253 -12.05 -1.78 6.37
CA LEU A 253 -13.02 -0.80 6.85
C LEU A 253 -12.46 0.04 7.98
N ASN A 254 -11.85 -0.58 8.98
CA ASN A 254 -11.21 0.14 10.09
C ASN A 254 -10.04 0.99 9.60
N ASN A 255 -9.25 0.49 8.65
CA ASN A 255 -8.19 1.26 8.01
C ASN A 255 -8.76 2.46 7.24
N ALA A 256 -9.89 2.30 6.56
CA ALA A 256 -10.57 3.41 5.90
C ALA A 256 -10.99 4.49 6.88
N ILE A 257 -11.53 4.14 8.06
CA ILE A 257 -11.91 5.09 9.12
C ILE A 257 -10.67 5.77 9.71
N ALA A 258 -9.64 4.99 10.05
CA ALA A 258 -8.42 5.46 10.68
C ALA A 258 -7.61 6.42 9.79
N HIS A 259 -7.61 6.16 8.47
CA HIS A 259 -6.80 6.90 7.50
C HIS A 259 -7.60 7.87 6.61
N GLN A 260 -8.92 7.96 6.80
CA GLN A 260 -9.75 8.96 6.09
C GLN A 260 -9.19 10.37 6.29
N ASP A 261 -9.05 11.09 5.20
CA ASP A 261 -8.81 12.53 5.24
C ASP A 261 -10.15 13.25 5.39
N TYR A 262 -10.59 13.43 6.62
CA TYR A 262 -11.88 14.09 6.94
C TYR A 262 -11.91 15.54 6.46
N THR A 263 -10.76 16.21 6.28
CA THR A 263 -10.70 17.58 5.76
C THR A 263 -11.16 17.69 4.30
N LYS A 264 -11.27 16.55 3.59
CA LYS A 264 -11.82 16.50 2.23
C LYS A 264 -13.33 16.52 2.18
N CYS A 265 -14.01 16.52 3.33
CA CYS A 265 -15.47 16.52 3.46
C CYS A 265 -16.15 15.42 2.61
N ALA A 266 -15.51 14.25 2.53
CA ALA A 266 -15.92 13.14 1.69
C ALA A 266 -16.24 11.90 2.53
N ARG A 267 -17.12 11.05 1.98
CA ARG A 267 -17.56 9.81 2.61
C ARG A 267 -16.55 8.69 2.41
N ILE A 268 -16.57 7.71 3.32
CA ILE A 268 -15.96 6.41 3.09
C ILE A 268 -16.94 5.62 2.21
N GLU A 269 -16.41 5.00 1.14
CA GLU A 269 -17.24 4.24 0.19
C GLU A 269 -16.94 2.74 0.33
N VAL A 270 -18.00 1.94 0.44
CA VAL A 270 -17.94 0.48 0.39
C VAL A 270 -18.83 0.01 -0.75
N VAL A 271 -18.22 -0.57 -1.79
CA VAL A 271 -18.94 -1.02 -2.98
C VAL A 271 -18.82 -2.52 -3.11
N GLU A 272 -19.92 -3.21 -2.94
CA GLU A 272 -20.04 -4.65 -3.13
C GLU A 272 -20.51 -4.95 -4.55
N PHE A 273 -19.72 -5.74 -5.28
CA PHE A 273 -20.11 -6.28 -6.56
C PHE A 273 -20.62 -7.71 -6.37
N GLU A 274 -21.89 -7.92 -6.75
CA GLU A 274 -22.55 -9.21 -6.61
C GLU A 274 -21.71 -10.33 -7.22
N ASP A 275 -21.50 -11.39 -6.45
CA ASP A 275 -20.77 -12.59 -6.83
C ASP A 275 -19.33 -12.39 -7.30
N SER A 276 -18.69 -11.31 -6.91
CA SER A 276 -17.34 -11.00 -7.35
C SER A 276 -16.41 -10.50 -6.23
N HIS A 277 -16.53 -9.24 -5.85
CA HIS A 277 -15.58 -8.59 -4.96
C HIS A 277 -16.25 -7.45 -4.18
N ILE A 278 -15.56 -6.99 -3.15
CA ILE A 278 -15.93 -5.81 -2.37
C ILE A 278 -14.78 -4.81 -2.39
N ILE A 279 -15.10 -3.54 -2.53
CA ILE A 279 -14.15 -2.42 -2.56
C ILE A 279 -14.39 -1.54 -1.35
N PHE A 280 -13.32 -1.24 -0.62
CA PHE A 280 -13.28 -0.24 0.45
C PHE A 280 -12.46 0.94 -0.05
N GLN A 281 -13.00 2.16 0.06
CA GLN A 281 -12.32 3.36 -0.43
C GLN A 281 -12.42 4.48 0.60
N ASN A 282 -11.28 5.10 0.89
CA ASN A 282 -11.19 6.33 1.66
C ASN A 282 -10.38 7.39 0.91
N HIS A 283 -10.58 8.65 1.27
CA HIS A 283 -9.79 9.77 0.78
C HIS A 283 -8.50 9.92 1.62
N GLY A 284 -7.44 10.36 0.96
CA GLY A 284 -6.11 10.52 1.52
C GLY A 284 -5.08 9.60 0.84
N MET A 285 -3.82 9.96 0.99
CA MET A 285 -2.73 9.16 0.43
C MET A 285 -2.42 7.96 1.33
N PHE A 286 -1.95 6.89 0.72
CA PHE A 286 -1.39 5.75 1.43
C PHE A 286 -0.06 6.19 2.09
N LEU A 287 0.00 6.17 3.41
CA LEU A 287 1.15 6.70 4.16
C LEU A 287 2.38 5.78 4.12
N PRO A 288 2.25 4.44 4.20
CA PRO A 288 3.36 3.55 3.92
C PRO A 288 3.81 3.70 2.46
N GLN A 289 5.11 3.54 2.20
CA GLN A 289 5.67 3.76 0.86
C GLN A 289 5.10 2.80 -0.19
N SER A 290 4.87 1.54 0.18
CA SER A 290 4.25 0.53 -0.69
C SER A 290 3.57 -0.57 0.13
N VAL A 291 2.67 -1.30 -0.50
CA VAL A 291 1.99 -2.46 0.12
C VAL A 291 2.99 -3.58 0.37
N GLU A 292 3.91 -3.79 -0.56
CA GLU A 292 4.98 -4.78 -0.45
C GLU A 292 5.80 -4.56 0.82
N ASN A 293 6.20 -3.31 1.09
CA ASN A 293 6.95 -2.97 2.31
C ASN A 293 6.18 -3.29 3.59
N VAL A 294 4.84 -3.10 3.60
CA VAL A 294 4.01 -3.40 4.77
C VAL A 294 3.82 -4.90 4.95
N VAL A 295 3.70 -5.65 3.85
CA VAL A 295 3.43 -7.10 3.88
C VAL A 295 4.70 -7.90 4.18
N THR A 296 5.87 -7.46 3.71
CA THR A 296 7.15 -8.19 3.87
C THR A 296 7.88 -7.87 5.16
N LYS A 297 7.74 -6.66 5.71
CA LYS A 297 8.37 -6.28 6.98
C LYS A 297 7.65 -6.92 8.16
N ASP A 298 8.41 -7.40 9.13
CA ASP A 298 7.85 -7.93 10.39
C ASP A 298 7.35 -6.83 11.32
N CYS A 299 7.98 -5.65 11.28
CA CYS A 299 7.58 -4.46 12.04
C CYS A 299 7.39 -3.28 11.09
N PRO A 300 6.24 -3.16 10.41
CA PRO A 300 5.97 -2.02 9.56
C PRO A 300 5.81 -0.74 10.39
N GLU A 301 6.23 0.38 9.82
CA GLU A 301 6.06 1.69 10.46
C GLU A 301 4.58 2.01 10.68
N SER A 302 4.22 2.32 11.91
CA SER A 302 2.85 2.71 12.29
C SER A 302 2.65 4.20 12.10
N VAL A 303 2.39 4.63 10.86
CA VAL A 303 2.11 6.03 10.53
C VAL A 303 0.62 6.21 10.31
N TYR A 304 -0.02 7.04 11.13
CA TYR A 304 -1.45 7.30 11.06
C TYR A 304 -1.75 8.78 10.81
N ARG A 305 -2.77 9.05 9.99
CA ARG A 305 -3.29 10.41 9.74
C ARG A 305 -3.98 10.96 10.98
N ASN A 306 -4.87 10.17 11.57
CA ASN A 306 -5.70 10.53 12.71
C ASN A 306 -5.23 9.73 13.93
N ARG A 307 -4.12 10.12 14.54
CA ARG A 307 -3.48 9.35 15.63
C ARG A 307 -4.37 9.18 16.84
N PHE A 308 -5.04 10.26 17.24
CA PHE A 308 -5.92 10.22 18.41
C PHE A 308 -7.12 9.30 18.16
N LEU A 309 -7.73 9.37 16.97
CA LEU A 309 -8.79 8.45 16.54
C LEU A 309 -8.31 7.00 16.55
N VAL A 310 -7.12 6.72 16.01
CA VAL A 310 -6.54 5.37 16.00
C VAL A 310 -6.30 4.86 17.42
N GLU A 311 -5.84 5.69 18.32
CA GLU A 311 -5.63 5.31 19.71
C GLU A 311 -6.96 4.99 20.42
N ALA A 312 -8.00 5.78 20.17
CA ALA A 312 -9.36 5.49 20.61
C ALA A 312 -9.87 4.16 20.00
N MET A 313 -9.77 3.99 18.68
CA MET A 313 -10.18 2.75 18.01
C MET A 313 -9.44 1.52 18.53
N ARG A 314 -8.16 1.65 18.86
CA ARG A 314 -7.37 0.59 19.50
C ARG A 314 -7.93 0.23 20.88
N ASN A 315 -8.23 1.22 21.70
CA ASN A 315 -8.80 1.02 23.03
C ASN A 315 -10.21 0.40 22.97
N LEU A 316 -10.97 0.73 21.93
CA LEU A 316 -12.29 0.18 21.65
C LEU A 316 -12.26 -1.15 20.86
N ASN A 317 -11.12 -1.84 20.81
CA ASN A 317 -10.96 -3.15 20.17
C ASN A 317 -11.33 -3.19 18.67
N MET A 318 -11.32 -2.04 17.99
CA MET A 318 -11.57 -1.97 16.56
C MET A 318 -10.33 -2.35 15.75
N ILE A 319 -9.14 -1.99 16.23
CA ILE A 319 -7.85 -2.20 15.55
C ILE A 319 -6.95 -3.07 16.43
N GLU A 320 -6.24 -4.02 15.80
CA GLU A 320 -5.20 -4.80 16.46
C GLU A 320 -3.94 -3.95 16.75
N THR A 321 -3.20 -4.32 17.81
CA THR A 321 -2.08 -3.50 18.33
C THR A 321 -0.77 -3.70 17.59
N GLU A 322 -0.59 -4.84 16.93
CA GLU A 322 0.74 -5.33 16.55
C GLU A 322 1.19 -4.92 15.13
N GLY A 323 0.41 -4.15 14.41
CA GLY A 323 0.72 -3.74 13.04
C GLY A 323 0.90 -4.97 12.13
N GLY A 324 0.07 -5.41 11.38
CA GLY A 324 0.18 -6.63 10.54
C GLY A 324 -1.16 -6.98 9.90
N GLY A 325 -2.15 -6.11 10.10
CA GLY A 325 -3.49 -6.33 9.58
C GLY A 325 -3.50 -6.51 8.08
N ILE A 326 -2.74 -5.70 7.34
CA ILE A 326 -2.59 -5.86 5.89
C ILE A 326 -1.94 -7.20 5.56
N LYS A 327 -0.82 -7.56 6.20
CA LYS A 327 -0.15 -8.86 6.02
C LYS A 327 -1.10 -10.03 6.28
N LYS A 328 -1.88 -9.94 7.36
CA LYS A 328 -2.87 -10.97 7.74
C LYS A 328 -4.00 -11.10 6.70
N MET A 329 -4.47 -9.99 6.10
CA MET A 329 -5.43 -10.07 4.98
C MET A 329 -4.86 -10.84 3.79
N PHE A 330 -3.59 -10.61 3.44
CA PHE A 330 -2.91 -11.35 2.36
C PHE A 330 -2.79 -12.84 2.68
N ILE A 331 -2.39 -13.17 3.91
CA ILE A 331 -2.29 -14.56 4.36
C ILE A 331 -3.66 -15.24 4.34
N ASN A 332 -4.72 -14.58 4.82
CA ASN A 332 -6.08 -15.12 4.80
C ASN A 332 -6.55 -15.41 3.37
N GLN A 333 -6.32 -14.51 2.41
CA GLN A 333 -6.67 -14.75 1.01
C GLN A 333 -5.88 -15.92 0.43
N ARG A 334 -4.56 -15.99 0.70
CA ARG A 334 -3.71 -17.11 0.28
C ARG A 334 -4.23 -18.45 0.79
N VAL A 335 -4.50 -18.57 2.11
CA VAL A 335 -4.99 -19.82 2.74
C VAL A 335 -6.33 -20.25 2.15
N ARG A 336 -7.16 -19.30 1.74
CA ARG A 336 -8.46 -19.52 1.09
C ARG A 336 -8.33 -19.80 -0.40
N LEU A 337 -7.15 -19.71 -0.98
CA LEU A 337 -6.86 -19.85 -2.41
C LEU A 337 -7.55 -18.78 -3.27
N PHE A 338 -7.87 -17.65 -2.67
CA PHE A 338 -8.45 -16.50 -3.35
C PHE A 338 -7.34 -15.55 -3.82
N PRO A 339 -7.60 -14.71 -4.83
CA PRO A 339 -6.68 -13.67 -5.24
C PRO A 339 -6.28 -12.76 -4.08
N LEU A 340 -5.05 -12.30 -4.07
CA LEU A 340 -4.56 -11.40 -3.03
C LEU A 340 -5.32 -10.06 -3.08
N PRO A 341 -5.40 -9.33 -1.93
CA PRO A 341 -5.98 -7.99 -1.90
C PRO A 341 -5.31 -7.06 -2.92
N GLU A 342 -6.09 -6.26 -3.62
CA GLU A 342 -5.58 -5.27 -4.57
C GLU A 342 -5.69 -3.87 -4.01
N TYR A 343 -4.63 -3.09 -4.16
CA TYR A 343 -4.56 -1.70 -3.72
C TYR A 343 -4.41 -0.79 -4.94
N ASP A 344 -5.21 0.27 -4.98
CA ASP A 344 -5.13 1.36 -5.95
C ASP A 344 -5.04 2.68 -5.19
N PHE A 345 -4.04 3.50 -5.55
CA PHE A 345 -3.71 4.77 -4.90
C PHE A 345 -3.97 5.97 -5.82
N SER A 346 -4.75 5.78 -6.87
CA SER A 346 -5.10 6.85 -7.80
C SER A 346 -5.96 7.94 -7.14
N ASP A 347 -5.92 9.15 -7.66
CA ASP A 347 -6.77 10.28 -7.27
C ASP A 347 -6.67 10.70 -5.80
N ALA A 348 -5.52 10.52 -5.16
CA ALA A 348 -5.32 10.76 -3.73
C ALA A 348 -6.35 10.00 -2.86
N LYS A 349 -6.67 8.78 -3.25
CA LYS A 349 -7.53 7.85 -2.54
C LYS A 349 -6.80 6.54 -2.28
N VAL A 350 -7.21 5.83 -1.25
CA VAL A 350 -6.82 4.44 -1.03
C VAL A 350 -8.03 3.58 -1.32
N ARG A 351 -7.90 2.70 -2.30
CA ARG A 351 -8.93 1.73 -2.66
C ARG A 351 -8.39 0.33 -2.45
N VAL A 352 -9.09 -0.46 -1.64
CA VAL A 352 -8.75 -1.86 -1.35
C VAL A 352 -9.84 -2.75 -1.93
N THR A 353 -9.46 -3.66 -2.82
CA THR A 353 -10.38 -4.65 -3.42
C THR A 353 -10.11 -6.03 -2.85
N ILE A 354 -11.14 -6.63 -2.25
CA ILE A 354 -11.13 -8.00 -1.75
C ILE A 354 -11.97 -8.87 -2.66
N ILE A 355 -11.34 -9.84 -3.33
CA ILE A 355 -12.00 -10.75 -4.25
C ILE A 355 -12.47 -11.97 -3.47
N GLY A 356 -13.77 -12.26 -3.54
CA GLY A 356 -14.44 -13.32 -2.79
C GLY A 356 -14.69 -14.61 -3.60
N LYS A 357 -13.82 -14.90 -4.57
CA LYS A 357 -13.91 -16.12 -5.39
C LYS A 357 -12.54 -16.51 -5.94
N VAL A 358 -12.38 -17.76 -6.30
CA VAL A 358 -11.25 -18.22 -7.11
C VAL A 358 -11.41 -17.64 -8.52
N ILE A 359 -10.39 -16.97 -9.04
CA ILE A 359 -10.35 -16.47 -10.44
C ILE A 359 -9.79 -17.56 -11.35
N ASP A 360 -8.74 -18.23 -10.91
CA ASP A 360 -8.08 -19.30 -11.64
C ASP A 360 -7.86 -20.49 -10.70
N GLU A 361 -8.63 -21.55 -10.91
CA GLU A 361 -8.54 -22.77 -10.10
C GLU A 361 -7.16 -23.44 -10.21
N ASN A 362 -6.49 -23.25 -11.33
CA ASN A 362 -5.18 -23.83 -11.58
C ASN A 362 -4.10 -23.10 -10.80
N PHE A 363 -4.16 -21.77 -10.72
CA PHE A 363 -3.26 -20.96 -9.88
C PHE A 363 -3.47 -21.31 -8.39
N ALA A 364 -4.73 -21.40 -7.96
CA ALA A 364 -5.07 -21.81 -6.59
C ALA A 364 -4.48 -23.19 -6.25
N ARG A 365 -4.50 -24.13 -7.21
CA ARG A 365 -3.91 -25.46 -7.06
C ARG A 365 -2.38 -25.38 -6.93
N ILE A 366 -1.71 -24.56 -7.75
CA ILE A 366 -0.25 -24.37 -7.66
C ILE A 366 0.14 -23.92 -6.26
N LEU A 367 -0.60 -22.97 -5.68
CA LEU A 367 -0.37 -22.51 -4.31
C LEU A 367 -0.52 -23.64 -3.28
N THR A 368 -1.48 -24.55 -3.50
CA THR A 368 -1.70 -25.71 -2.63
C THR A 368 -0.56 -26.73 -2.74
N GLU A 369 -0.09 -27.00 -3.95
CA GLU A 369 0.96 -27.99 -4.22
C GLU A 369 2.38 -27.51 -3.86
N ASN A 370 2.57 -26.18 -3.67
CA ASN A 370 3.87 -25.59 -3.33
C ASN A 370 3.75 -24.72 -2.07
N PRO A 371 3.63 -25.32 -0.88
CA PRO A 371 3.45 -24.56 0.38
C PRO A 371 4.65 -23.69 0.75
N ASP A 372 5.83 -24.00 0.23
CA ASP A 372 7.10 -23.33 0.55
C ASP A 372 7.34 -22.03 -0.21
N ILE A 373 6.47 -21.70 -1.20
CA ILE A 373 6.57 -20.41 -1.90
C ILE A 373 6.28 -19.27 -0.91
N SER A 374 7.21 -18.32 -0.83
CA SER A 374 7.07 -17.14 0.03
C SER A 374 5.90 -16.25 -0.39
N LEU A 375 5.40 -15.43 0.54
CA LEU A 375 4.31 -14.51 0.25
C LEU A 375 4.72 -13.48 -0.83
N GLU A 376 5.97 -13.04 -0.82
CA GLU A 376 6.52 -12.12 -1.82
C GLU A 376 6.51 -12.74 -3.23
N GLU A 377 6.97 -13.97 -3.35
CA GLU A 377 6.92 -14.72 -4.62
C GLU A 377 5.49 -14.92 -5.11
N ILE A 378 4.55 -15.20 -4.20
CA ILE A 378 3.13 -15.34 -4.55
C ILE A 378 2.55 -14.01 -5.05
N MET A 379 2.91 -12.89 -4.42
CA MET A 379 2.47 -11.55 -4.89
C MET A 379 2.96 -11.26 -6.31
N LEU A 380 4.20 -11.60 -6.60
CA LEU A 380 4.76 -11.45 -7.95
C LEU A 380 4.09 -12.38 -8.96
N LEU A 381 3.84 -13.63 -8.59
CA LEU A 381 3.12 -14.59 -9.44
C LEU A 381 1.66 -14.18 -9.67
N ASP A 382 0.98 -13.66 -8.66
CA ASP A 382 -0.38 -13.12 -8.78
C ASP A 382 -0.43 -11.93 -9.74
N ASN A 383 0.59 -11.05 -9.72
CA ASN A 383 0.71 -9.98 -10.69
C ASN A 383 0.87 -10.50 -12.12
N VAL A 384 1.71 -11.52 -12.32
CA VAL A 384 1.89 -12.16 -13.64
C VAL A 384 0.57 -12.80 -14.12
N GLN A 385 -0.11 -13.54 -13.25
CA GLN A 385 -1.39 -14.18 -13.58
C GLN A 385 -2.47 -13.15 -13.93
N LYS A 386 -2.50 -12.02 -13.24
CA LYS A 386 -3.39 -10.88 -13.51
C LYS A 386 -2.94 -10.01 -14.68
N ARG A 387 -1.85 -10.38 -15.37
CA ARG A 387 -1.24 -9.62 -16.47
C ARG A 387 -0.86 -8.19 -16.10
N LYS A 388 -0.50 -7.96 -14.84
CA LYS A 388 0.03 -6.68 -14.37
C LYS A 388 1.51 -6.56 -14.75
N LEU A 389 1.96 -5.34 -14.96
CA LEU A 389 3.37 -5.07 -15.26
C LEU A 389 4.24 -5.38 -14.02
N ILE A 390 5.33 -6.09 -14.25
CA ILE A 390 6.38 -6.32 -13.26
C ILE A 390 7.66 -5.64 -13.70
N SER A 391 8.52 -5.25 -12.76
CA SER A 391 9.81 -4.64 -13.06
C SER A 391 10.78 -5.65 -13.70
N ASP A 392 11.83 -5.14 -14.33
CA ASP A 392 12.85 -6.02 -14.92
C ASP A 392 13.61 -6.81 -13.84
N GLU A 393 13.81 -6.23 -12.66
CA GLU A 393 14.40 -6.90 -11.49
C GLU A 393 13.49 -8.03 -10.98
N GLN A 394 12.19 -7.77 -10.84
CA GLN A 394 11.19 -8.76 -10.44
C GLN A 394 11.10 -9.90 -11.46
N ALA A 395 11.13 -9.58 -12.76
CA ALA A 395 11.14 -10.58 -13.82
C ALA A 395 12.43 -11.43 -13.80
N ALA A 396 13.58 -10.81 -13.55
CA ALA A 396 14.86 -11.51 -13.41
C ALA A 396 14.83 -12.46 -12.20
N PHE A 397 14.30 -12.00 -11.07
CA PHE A 397 14.14 -12.81 -9.87
C PHE A 397 13.25 -14.04 -10.11
N LEU A 398 12.06 -13.84 -10.70
CA LEU A 398 11.12 -14.94 -11.00
C LEU A 398 11.69 -15.92 -12.02
N ARG A 399 12.46 -15.45 -13.01
CA ARG A 399 13.16 -16.32 -13.97
C ARG A 399 14.26 -17.14 -13.32
N LYS A 400 15.08 -16.52 -12.44
CA LYS A 400 16.12 -17.22 -11.68
C LYS A 400 15.54 -18.37 -10.87
N ASN A 401 14.37 -18.18 -10.30
CA ASN A 401 13.62 -19.19 -9.56
C ASN A 401 12.78 -20.12 -10.47
N LYS A 402 12.86 -19.94 -11.79
CA LYS A 402 12.12 -20.75 -12.79
C LYS A 402 10.61 -20.73 -12.65
N PHE A 403 10.06 -19.63 -12.12
CA PHE A 403 8.61 -19.49 -11.97
C PHE A 403 7.90 -18.95 -13.21
N ILE A 404 8.59 -18.15 -14.03
CA ILE A 404 8.00 -17.54 -15.22
C ILE A 404 8.87 -17.74 -16.46
N GLU A 405 8.17 -17.71 -17.60
CA GLU A 405 8.74 -17.69 -18.95
C GLU A 405 8.11 -16.54 -19.74
N GLY A 406 8.53 -16.39 -21.01
CA GLY A 406 8.04 -15.33 -21.87
C GLY A 406 8.86 -14.05 -21.80
N ARG A 407 8.36 -12.99 -22.43
CA ARG A 407 9.04 -11.68 -22.55
C ARG A 407 8.12 -10.54 -22.20
N LYS A 408 8.71 -9.43 -21.81
CA LYS A 408 7.98 -8.19 -21.60
C LYS A 408 7.25 -7.76 -22.88
N PRO A 409 5.97 -7.43 -22.80
CA PRO A 409 5.13 -7.36 -21.60
C PRO A 409 4.41 -8.68 -21.23
N HIS A 410 4.60 -9.78 -21.97
CA HIS A 410 3.84 -11.03 -21.85
C HIS A 410 4.64 -12.10 -21.11
N PHE A 411 4.59 -12.05 -19.78
CA PHE A 411 5.08 -13.15 -18.94
C PHE A 411 3.98 -14.14 -18.62
N TYR A 412 4.33 -15.42 -18.45
CA TYR A 412 3.42 -16.48 -18.06
C TYR A 412 4.13 -17.49 -17.14
N LEU A 413 3.35 -18.34 -16.46
CA LEU A 413 3.88 -19.33 -15.54
C LEU A 413 4.75 -20.35 -16.27
N SER A 414 5.93 -20.66 -15.71
CA SER A 414 6.90 -21.54 -16.32
C SER A 414 6.44 -23.01 -16.36
N HIS A 415 7.06 -23.79 -17.25
CA HIS A 415 6.83 -25.22 -17.32
C HIS A 415 7.14 -25.93 -15.98
N GLY A 416 8.18 -25.47 -15.24
CA GLY A 416 8.53 -26.01 -13.94
C GLY A 416 7.42 -25.92 -12.89
N VAL A 417 6.66 -24.82 -12.90
CA VAL A 417 5.48 -24.62 -12.04
C VAL A 417 4.28 -25.41 -12.59
N VAL A 418 4.06 -25.33 -13.91
CA VAL A 418 2.93 -26.00 -14.57
C VAL A 418 3.06 -27.52 -14.57
N SER A 419 4.28 -28.06 -14.68
CA SER A 419 4.51 -29.51 -14.71
C SER A 419 4.15 -30.22 -13.41
N LYS A 420 4.15 -29.50 -12.29
CA LYS A 420 3.75 -30.03 -10.98
C LYS A 420 2.23 -30.17 -10.82
N THR A 421 1.46 -29.53 -11.69
CA THR A 421 0.00 -29.62 -11.65
C THR A 421 -0.54 -30.78 -12.49
N LYS A 422 -1.59 -31.43 -12.02
CA LYS A 422 -2.33 -32.48 -12.77
C LYS A 422 -3.33 -31.89 -13.77
N ASP A 423 -3.49 -30.57 -13.78
CA ASP A 423 -4.53 -29.89 -14.55
C ASP A 423 -4.18 -29.72 -16.03
N THR A 424 -5.11 -30.17 -16.88
CA THR A 424 -4.99 -30.07 -18.33
C THR A 424 -5.27 -28.67 -18.86
N GLY A 425 -6.06 -27.85 -18.14
CA GLY A 425 -6.39 -26.48 -18.52
C GLY A 425 -5.18 -25.56 -18.44
N LEU A 426 -4.42 -25.62 -17.34
CA LEU A 426 -3.20 -24.82 -17.17
C LEU A 426 -2.13 -25.23 -18.19
N LYS A 427 -1.97 -26.53 -18.42
CA LYS A 427 -1.06 -27.03 -19.47
C LYS A 427 -1.46 -26.53 -20.85
N SER A 428 -2.76 -26.50 -21.16
CA SER A 428 -3.26 -25.97 -22.43
C SER A 428 -3.02 -24.44 -22.55
N GLN A 429 -3.19 -23.70 -21.48
CA GLN A 429 -2.90 -22.26 -21.45
C GLN A 429 -1.40 -21.98 -21.61
N TYR A 430 -0.55 -22.77 -20.95
CA TYR A 430 0.89 -22.71 -21.13
C TYR A 430 1.30 -22.95 -22.59
N ILE A 431 0.76 -24.00 -23.22
CA ILE A 431 1.03 -24.30 -24.64
C ILE A 431 0.55 -23.16 -25.55
N LYS A 432 -0.64 -22.58 -25.27
CA LYS A 432 -1.13 -21.41 -26.03
C LYS A 432 -0.20 -20.21 -25.90
N ASN A 433 0.26 -19.88 -24.68
CA ASN A 433 1.16 -18.77 -24.45
C ASN A 433 2.51 -18.99 -25.15
N ARG A 434 2.98 -20.23 -25.18
CA ARG A 434 4.23 -20.61 -25.87
C ARG A 434 4.10 -20.51 -27.41
N SER A 435 2.92 -20.81 -27.97
CA SER A 435 2.71 -20.67 -29.41
C SER A 435 2.78 -19.22 -29.88
N PHE A 436 2.49 -18.23 -29.03
CA PHE A 436 2.73 -16.80 -29.33
C PHE A 436 4.22 -16.48 -29.44
N ASP A 437 5.07 -17.13 -28.64
CA ASP A 437 6.52 -16.99 -28.74
C ASP A 437 7.04 -17.60 -30.06
N ASP A 438 6.52 -18.74 -30.45
CA ASP A 438 6.87 -19.41 -31.73
C ASP A 438 6.49 -18.57 -32.95
N GLU A 439 5.33 -17.91 -32.94
CA GLU A 439 4.94 -16.93 -33.99
C GLU A 439 5.89 -15.73 -34.05
N TYR A 440 6.36 -15.25 -32.91
CA TYR A 440 7.30 -14.14 -32.84
C TYR A 440 8.65 -14.57 -33.43
N PHE A 441 9.16 -15.76 -33.10
CA PHE A 441 10.40 -16.27 -33.69
C PHE A 441 10.26 -16.49 -35.17
N MET A 442 9.13 -17.03 -35.63
CA MET A 442 8.88 -17.16 -37.07
C MET A 442 8.85 -15.83 -37.78
N LYS A 443 8.22 -14.79 -37.21
CA LYS A 443 8.23 -13.42 -37.77
C LYS A 443 9.65 -12.88 -37.89
N MET A 444 10.50 -13.06 -36.87
CA MET A 444 11.90 -12.62 -36.90
C MET A 444 12.69 -13.33 -37.99
N ILE A 445 12.51 -14.63 -38.16
CA ILE A 445 13.16 -15.41 -39.21
C ILE A 445 12.70 -14.93 -40.60
N VAL A 446 11.40 -14.69 -40.75
CA VAL A 446 10.82 -14.18 -42.00
C VAL A 446 11.33 -12.78 -42.33
N GLU A 447 11.43 -11.90 -41.34
CA GLU A 447 12.01 -10.55 -41.56
C GLU A 447 13.50 -10.61 -41.93
N TYR A 448 14.25 -11.50 -41.29
CA TYR A 448 15.65 -11.72 -41.65
C TYR A 448 15.79 -12.21 -43.11
N LEU A 449 14.98 -13.21 -43.48
CA LEU A 449 14.97 -13.74 -44.83
C LEU A 449 14.51 -12.68 -45.89
N LYS A 450 13.52 -11.87 -45.55
CA LYS A 450 13.09 -10.77 -46.42
C LYS A 450 14.19 -9.73 -46.63
N LYS A 451 14.98 -9.45 -45.59
CA LYS A 451 16.03 -8.43 -45.64
C LYS A 451 17.33 -8.93 -46.26
N PHE A 452 17.70 -10.17 -46.05
CA PHE A 452 18.98 -10.72 -46.46
C PHE A 452 18.89 -11.85 -47.50
N GLY A 453 17.68 -12.24 -47.89
CA GLY A 453 17.43 -13.19 -48.99
C GLY A 453 17.60 -14.67 -48.59
N LYS A 454 18.62 -15.00 -47.82
CA LYS A 454 18.89 -16.36 -47.30
C LYS A 454 19.54 -16.31 -45.94
N ALA A 455 19.37 -17.38 -45.17
CA ALA A 455 19.98 -17.53 -43.85
C ALA A 455 20.55 -18.97 -43.73
N SER A 456 21.72 -19.11 -43.18
CA SER A 456 22.24 -20.39 -42.72
C SER A 456 21.64 -20.72 -41.34
N ARG A 457 21.74 -22.01 -40.93
CA ARG A 457 21.34 -22.43 -39.58
C ARG A 457 22.06 -21.61 -38.50
N LYS A 458 23.36 -21.33 -38.72
CA LYS A 458 24.16 -20.53 -37.79
C LYS A 458 23.68 -19.08 -37.65
N ASP A 459 23.14 -18.49 -38.74
CA ASP A 459 22.59 -17.15 -38.72
C ASP A 459 21.27 -17.12 -37.94
N ILE A 460 20.43 -18.14 -38.09
CA ILE A 460 19.19 -18.30 -37.35
C ILE A 460 19.48 -18.58 -35.87
N ASP A 461 20.47 -19.47 -35.56
CA ASP A 461 20.86 -19.73 -34.19
C ASP A 461 21.36 -18.44 -33.53
N ASN A 462 22.20 -17.65 -34.18
CA ASN A 462 22.69 -16.35 -33.67
C ASN A 462 21.54 -15.33 -33.49
N LEU A 463 20.53 -15.33 -34.36
CA LEU A 463 19.38 -14.47 -34.27
C LEU A 463 18.50 -14.80 -33.07
N LEU A 464 18.40 -16.08 -32.71
CA LEU A 464 17.47 -16.59 -31.72
C LEU A 464 18.10 -16.93 -30.37
N MET A 465 19.40 -17.32 -30.30
CA MET A 465 20.02 -17.85 -29.10
C MET A 465 19.90 -16.98 -27.86
N ASN A 466 20.05 -15.67 -28.01
CA ASN A 466 19.91 -14.72 -26.89
C ASN A 466 18.44 -14.41 -26.54
N LYS A 467 17.51 -15.06 -27.23
CA LYS A 467 16.07 -14.78 -27.15
C LYS A 467 15.22 -16.03 -26.87
N LEU A 468 15.84 -17.18 -26.90
CA LEU A 468 15.21 -18.45 -26.49
C LEU A 468 15.23 -18.59 -24.97
N SER A 469 14.20 -19.22 -24.42
CA SER A 469 14.14 -19.55 -23.00
C SER A 469 15.25 -20.55 -22.64
N ASP A 470 15.88 -20.38 -21.46
CA ASP A 470 16.93 -21.28 -20.93
C ASP A 470 16.43 -22.74 -20.72
N VAL A 471 15.11 -22.96 -20.88
CA VAL A 471 14.47 -24.28 -20.78
C VAL A 471 14.61 -25.10 -22.06
N LEU A 472 14.99 -24.48 -23.18
CA LEU A 472 15.24 -25.19 -24.42
C LEU A 472 16.68 -25.73 -24.43
N ASN A 473 16.82 -27.00 -24.13
CA ASN A 473 18.11 -27.70 -24.32
C ASN A 473 18.53 -27.63 -25.79
N VAL A 474 19.66 -26.99 -26.02
CA VAL A 474 20.38 -27.06 -27.30
C VAL A 474 20.91 -28.49 -27.45
N ARG A 475 20.23 -29.32 -28.25
CA ARG A 475 20.79 -30.58 -28.73
C ARG A 475 21.57 -30.38 -30.02
#